data_fc56f84d82edea4750455b1e1957cea7
#
_entry.id   fc56f84d82edea4750455b1e1957cea7
#
_cell.length_a   1.000
_cell.length_b   1.000
_cell.length_c   1.000
_cell.angle_alpha   90.00
_cell.angle_beta   90.00
_cell.angle_gamma   90.00
#
_symmetry.space_group_name_H-M   'P 1'
#
loop_
_entity.id
_entity.type
_entity.pdbx_description
1 polymer ?
#
loop_
_entity_poly.entity_id
_entity_poly.type
_entity_poly.pdbx_seq_one_letter_code
_entity_poly.pdbx_strand_id
1 'polypeptide(L)'
;MPPGSTAVSGVLMATAARAGVLPTPIGSGASDDIAFAQAGVPIGGVAAGASEILGEEVAIAAGSTAGKPADACYHQPCDDAGNVRLDLGRALTRMLADATIQLAIDGRLPADLVAP
;
A
#
# COMPACT_ATOMS: atom_id res chain seq x y z
N MET A 1 -11.63 0.46 -11.32
CA MET A 1 -11.45 1.30 -10.11
C MET A 1 -12.36 2.52 -10.22
N PRO A 2 -12.97 2.99 -9.14
CA PRO A 2 -13.77 4.22 -9.14
C PRO A 2 -12.97 5.43 -9.62
N PRO A 3 -13.63 6.44 -10.22
CA PRO A 3 -12.99 7.72 -10.51
C PRO A 3 -12.30 8.29 -9.27
N GLY A 4 -11.14 8.92 -9.45
CA GLY A 4 -10.34 9.45 -8.34
C GLY A 4 -9.37 8.47 -7.68
N SER A 5 -9.53 7.16 -7.84
CA SER A 5 -8.62 6.17 -7.24
C SER A 5 -7.17 6.32 -7.74
N THR A 6 -6.99 6.74 -9.00
CA THR A 6 -5.65 7.02 -9.54
C THR A 6 -4.98 8.19 -8.81
N ALA A 7 -5.73 9.20 -8.42
CA ALA A 7 -5.22 10.33 -7.66
C ALA A 7 -4.84 9.92 -6.24
N VAL A 8 -5.66 9.10 -5.56
CA VAL A 8 -5.31 8.51 -4.25
C VAL A 8 -4.02 7.70 -4.37
N SER A 9 -3.91 6.84 -5.38
CA SER A 9 -2.68 6.07 -5.64
C SER A 9 -1.47 6.96 -5.89
N GLY A 10 -1.65 8.07 -6.61
CA GLY A 10 -0.58 9.06 -6.84
C GLY A 10 -0.06 9.68 -5.55
N VAL A 11 -0.94 10.02 -4.61
CA VAL A 11 -0.54 10.50 -3.28
C VAL A 11 0.21 9.43 -2.50
N LEU A 12 -0.28 8.19 -2.50
CA LEU A 12 0.39 7.07 -1.84
C LEU A 12 1.79 6.82 -2.42
N MET A 13 1.94 6.83 -3.74
CA MET A 13 3.23 6.68 -4.41
C MET A 13 4.20 7.81 -4.05
N ALA A 14 3.72 9.06 -4.03
CA ALA A 14 4.54 10.21 -3.66
C ALA A 14 4.99 10.17 -2.19
N THR A 15 4.11 9.73 -1.28
CA THR A 15 4.47 9.55 0.14
C THR A 15 5.44 8.40 0.34
N ALA A 16 5.29 7.29 -0.39
CA ALA A 16 6.22 6.16 -0.37
C ALA A 16 7.62 6.61 -0.79
N ALA A 17 7.73 7.33 -1.90
CA ALA A 17 9.01 7.86 -2.39
C ALA A 17 9.70 8.76 -1.36
N ARG A 18 8.96 9.64 -0.68
CA ARG A 18 9.50 10.49 0.40
C ARG A 18 9.95 9.69 1.62
N ALA A 19 9.28 8.59 1.90
CA ALA A 19 9.64 7.68 3.00
C ALA A 19 10.81 6.75 2.66
N GLY A 20 11.33 6.80 1.43
CA GLY A 20 12.37 5.87 0.96
C GLY A 20 11.86 4.43 0.77
N VAL A 21 10.56 4.26 0.65
CA VAL A 21 9.93 2.97 0.35
C VAL A 21 9.84 2.83 -1.17
N LEU A 22 10.26 1.69 -1.70
CA LEU A 22 10.07 1.33 -3.11
C LEU A 22 8.66 0.73 -3.26
N PRO A 23 7.70 1.49 -3.82
CA PRO A 23 6.37 0.97 -4.02
C PRO A 23 6.32 0.11 -5.28
N THR A 24 5.75 -1.06 -5.17
CA THR A 24 5.36 -1.87 -6.33
C THR A 24 3.85 -1.74 -6.51
N PRO A 25 3.34 -1.46 -7.73
CA PRO A 25 1.92 -1.47 -7.97
C PRO A 25 1.33 -2.84 -7.63
N ILE A 26 0.38 -2.87 -6.72
CA ILE A 26 -0.41 -4.05 -6.42
C ILE A 26 -1.77 -3.93 -7.10
N GLY A 27 -2.31 -5.05 -7.60
CA GLY A 27 -3.65 -5.08 -8.13
C GLY A 27 -4.67 -4.65 -7.07
N SER A 28 -5.72 -3.94 -7.48
CA SER A 28 -6.84 -3.64 -6.61
C SER A 28 -7.54 -4.93 -6.21
N GLY A 29 -7.66 -5.13 -4.93
CA GLY A 29 -7.86 -6.38 -4.36
C GLY A 29 -9.24 -6.96 -4.18
N ALA A 30 -9.26 -7.78 -3.21
CA ALA A 30 -10.33 -8.50 -2.62
C ALA A 30 -10.22 -8.33 -1.10
N SER A 31 -10.29 -7.10 -0.62
CA SER A 31 -10.14 -6.74 0.78
C SER A 31 -11.27 -5.78 1.20
N ASP A 32 -11.11 -5.11 2.30
CA ASP A 32 -12.10 -4.19 2.91
C ASP A 32 -12.48 -3.02 2.00
N ASP A 33 -11.65 -2.71 0.99
CA ASP A 33 -11.84 -1.65 0.01
C ASP A 33 -12.94 -1.95 -1.03
N ILE A 34 -13.31 -3.23 -1.22
CA ILE A 34 -14.27 -3.65 -2.26
C ILE A 34 -15.62 -2.95 -2.10
N ALA A 35 -16.16 -2.92 -0.89
CA ALA A 35 -17.48 -2.32 -0.64
C ALA A 35 -17.49 -0.83 -0.96
N PHE A 36 -16.40 -0.12 -0.65
CA PHE A 36 -16.23 1.30 -0.98
C PHE A 36 -16.10 1.49 -2.49
N ALA A 37 -15.31 0.66 -3.16
CA ALA A 37 -15.16 0.71 -4.61
C ALA A 37 -16.49 0.47 -5.33
N GLN A 38 -17.29 -0.49 -4.88
CA GLN A 38 -18.62 -0.77 -5.44
C GLN A 38 -19.59 0.38 -5.22
N ALA A 39 -19.44 1.12 -4.13
CA ALA A 39 -20.20 2.35 -3.86
C ALA A 39 -19.69 3.58 -4.64
N GLY A 40 -18.67 3.43 -5.49
CA GLY A 40 -18.10 4.53 -6.28
C GLY A 40 -17.13 5.41 -5.51
N VAL A 41 -16.76 5.03 -4.29
CA VAL A 41 -15.79 5.79 -3.49
C VAL A 41 -14.38 5.51 -3.98
N PRO A 42 -13.55 6.56 -4.22
CA PRO A 42 -12.14 6.38 -4.56
C PRO A 42 -11.39 5.55 -3.51
N ILE A 43 -10.63 4.59 -3.97
CA ILE A 43 -9.87 3.69 -3.10
C ILE A 43 -8.37 3.77 -3.38
N GLY A 44 -7.58 3.44 -2.38
CA GLY A 44 -6.15 3.22 -2.46
C GLY A 44 -5.67 2.57 -1.17
N GLY A 45 -4.59 1.81 -1.24
CA GLY A 45 -4.07 1.11 -0.08
C GLY A 45 -2.61 0.80 -0.20
N VAL A 46 -2.05 0.29 0.86
CA VAL A 46 -0.69 -0.24 0.91
C VAL A 46 -0.70 -1.63 1.54
N ALA A 47 0.16 -2.49 1.06
CA ALA A 47 0.36 -3.81 1.60
C ALA A 47 1.86 -4.13 1.67
N ALA A 48 2.23 -5.04 2.54
CA ALA A 48 3.61 -5.50 2.68
C ALA A 48 3.97 -6.65 1.71
N GLY A 49 3.11 -6.93 0.74
CA GLY A 49 3.33 -7.94 -0.30
C GLY A 49 2.68 -9.29 -0.04
N ALA A 50 2.44 -9.67 1.20
CA ALA A 50 1.76 -10.94 1.55
C ALA A 50 2.35 -12.16 0.78
N SER A 51 1.55 -12.88 -0.01
CA SER A 51 1.97 -14.02 -0.82
C SER A 51 2.61 -13.65 -2.17
N GLU A 52 2.82 -12.36 -2.46
CA GLU A 52 3.37 -11.90 -3.72
C GLU A 52 4.82 -12.40 -3.89
N ILE A 53 5.13 -12.96 -5.06
CA ILE A 53 6.47 -13.48 -5.33
C ILE A 53 7.40 -12.32 -5.68
N LEU A 54 8.47 -12.17 -4.90
CA LEU A 54 9.40 -11.06 -5.05
C LEU A 54 10.28 -11.22 -6.29
N GLY A 55 10.29 -10.19 -7.13
CA GLY A 55 11.29 -10.03 -8.17
C GLY A 55 12.67 -9.71 -7.57
N GLU A 56 13.73 -9.84 -8.36
CA GLU A 56 15.12 -9.71 -7.90
C GLU A 56 15.40 -8.34 -7.26
N GLU A 57 15.01 -7.26 -7.92
CA GLU A 57 15.24 -5.89 -7.46
C GLU A 57 14.55 -5.63 -6.11
N VAL A 58 13.28 -6.00 -5.99
CA VAL A 58 12.49 -5.82 -4.77
C VAL A 58 13.03 -6.70 -3.64
N ALA A 59 13.42 -7.92 -3.94
CA ALA A 59 13.99 -8.84 -2.96
C ALA A 59 15.30 -8.30 -2.37
N ILE A 60 16.19 -7.77 -3.20
CA ILE A 60 17.44 -7.14 -2.76
C ILE A 60 17.14 -5.94 -1.86
N ALA A 61 16.24 -5.04 -2.29
CA ALA A 61 15.87 -3.85 -1.52
C ALA A 61 15.20 -4.20 -0.17
N ALA A 62 14.45 -5.29 -0.12
CA ALA A 62 13.78 -5.78 1.09
C ALA A 62 14.67 -6.65 2.00
N GLY A 63 15.89 -6.97 1.59
CA GLY A 63 16.76 -7.92 2.29
C GLY A 63 16.17 -9.34 2.32
N SER A 64 15.46 -9.72 1.24
CA SER A 64 14.75 -10.98 1.10
C SER A 64 15.34 -11.81 -0.05
N THR A 65 14.66 -12.88 -0.45
CA THR A 65 15.10 -13.80 -1.50
C THR A 65 14.17 -13.72 -2.71
N ALA A 66 14.73 -13.48 -3.89
CA ALA A 66 13.99 -13.49 -5.14
C ALA A 66 13.33 -14.85 -5.39
N GLY A 67 12.16 -14.84 -5.99
CA GLY A 67 11.38 -16.05 -6.27
C GLY A 67 10.69 -16.66 -5.05
N LYS A 68 10.71 -15.97 -3.90
CA LYS A 68 9.99 -16.36 -2.69
C LYS A 68 8.84 -15.37 -2.42
N PRO A 69 7.80 -15.79 -1.67
CA PRO A 69 6.78 -14.88 -1.20
C PRO A 69 7.37 -13.76 -0.33
N ALA A 70 6.77 -12.58 -0.38
CA ALA A 70 7.13 -11.46 0.49
C ALA A 70 7.00 -11.85 1.98
N ASP A 71 5.95 -12.61 2.30
CA ASP A 71 5.75 -13.23 3.61
C ASP A 71 5.41 -14.72 3.42
N ALA A 72 6.34 -15.58 3.77
CA ALA A 72 6.17 -17.03 3.68
C ALA A 72 5.19 -17.58 4.73
N CYS A 73 4.92 -16.83 5.79
CA CYS A 73 3.98 -17.19 6.85
C CYS A 73 2.57 -16.65 6.66
N TYR A 74 2.33 -15.83 5.63
CA TYR A 74 1.03 -15.25 5.36
C TYR A 74 -0.09 -16.30 5.30
N HIS A 75 -1.08 -16.18 6.19
CA HIS A 75 -2.18 -17.15 6.38
C HIS A 75 -1.72 -18.57 6.73
N GLN A 76 -0.55 -18.71 7.34
CA GLN A 76 -0.01 -20.00 7.81
C GLN A 76 0.09 -20.02 9.34
N PRO A 77 0.21 -21.20 9.97
CA PRO A 77 0.38 -21.30 11.43
C PRO A 77 1.62 -20.59 12.00
N CYS A 78 2.60 -20.28 11.17
CA CYS A 78 3.79 -19.52 11.56
C CYS A 78 3.60 -18.00 11.50
N ASP A 79 2.42 -17.51 11.08
CA ASP A 79 2.10 -16.09 11.08
C ASP A 79 1.69 -15.65 12.49
N ASP A 80 2.69 -15.47 13.32
CA ASP A 80 2.57 -15.05 14.71
C ASP A 80 3.27 -13.72 14.97
N ALA A 81 3.27 -13.27 16.21
CA ALA A 81 3.91 -12.01 16.59
C ALA A 81 5.41 -11.95 16.27
N GLY A 82 6.09 -13.08 16.18
CA GLY A 82 7.50 -13.17 15.79
C GLY A 82 7.73 -12.93 14.30
N ASN A 83 6.70 -13.11 13.48
CA ASN A 83 6.75 -12.86 12.03
C ASN A 83 6.56 -11.37 11.67
N VAL A 84 6.17 -10.52 12.62
CA VAL A 84 5.85 -9.11 12.33
C VAL A 84 7.13 -8.29 12.12
N ARG A 85 7.26 -7.67 10.95
CA ARG A 85 8.32 -6.71 10.60
C ARG A 85 7.97 -5.32 11.13
N LEU A 86 8.34 -5.01 12.37
CA LEU A 86 8.04 -3.70 13.00
C LEU A 86 8.71 -2.52 12.31
N ASP A 87 9.85 -2.70 11.70
CA ASP A 87 10.55 -1.69 10.90
C ASP A 87 9.73 -1.30 9.68
N LEU A 88 9.26 -2.27 8.92
CA LEU A 88 8.37 -2.06 7.77
C LEU A 88 7.03 -1.47 8.21
N GLY A 89 6.43 -2.00 9.27
CA GLY A 89 5.19 -1.49 9.84
C GLY A 89 5.28 -0.01 10.20
N ARG A 90 6.38 0.45 10.80
CA ARG A 90 6.61 1.86 11.11
C ARG A 90 6.72 2.72 9.84
N ALA A 91 7.43 2.23 8.82
CA ALA A 91 7.57 2.96 7.56
C ALA A 91 6.22 3.13 6.87
N LEU A 92 5.44 2.05 6.76
CA LEU A 92 4.11 2.07 6.16
C LEU A 92 3.13 2.96 6.95
N THR A 93 3.17 2.90 8.29
CA THR A 93 2.31 3.74 9.15
C THR A 93 2.59 5.22 8.94
N ARG A 94 3.86 5.64 8.89
CA ARG A 94 4.23 7.03 8.62
C ARG A 94 3.77 7.48 7.24
N MET A 95 4.02 6.65 6.24
CA MET A 95 3.58 6.91 4.87
C MET A 95 2.06 7.09 4.78
N LEU A 96 1.28 6.22 5.43
CA LEU A 96 -0.18 6.32 5.48
C LEU A 96 -0.65 7.57 6.22
N ALA A 97 -0.02 7.93 7.34
CA ALA A 97 -0.34 9.15 8.08
C ALA A 97 -0.12 10.39 7.19
N ASP A 98 1.02 10.47 6.51
CA ASP A 98 1.33 11.56 5.59
C ASP A 98 0.32 11.63 4.42
N ALA A 99 -0.02 10.49 3.83
CA ALA A 99 -1.02 10.43 2.77
C ALA A 99 -2.40 10.88 3.26
N THR A 100 -2.80 10.44 4.46
CA THR A 100 -4.07 10.83 5.08
C THR A 100 -4.13 12.34 5.32
N ILE A 101 -3.05 12.94 5.82
CA ILE A 101 -2.95 14.39 6.02
C ILE A 101 -3.12 15.12 4.68
N GLN A 102 -2.41 14.68 3.63
CA GLN A 102 -2.52 15.30 2.32
C GLN A 102 -3.92 15.19 1.72
N LEU A 103 -4.54 14.02 1.84
CA LEU A 103 -5.87 13.79 1.26
C LEU A 103 -7.00 14.46 2.06
N ALA A 104 -6.88 14.56 3.40
CA ALA A 104 -7.98 14.99 4.24
C ALA A 104 -7.85 16.43 4.76
N ILE A 105 -6.63 16.94 4.99
CA ILE A 105 -6.40 18.19 5.73
C ILE A 105 -5.91 19.32 4.81
N ASP A 106 -5.00 19.04 3.90
CA ASP A 106 -4.39 20.06 3.04
C ASP A 106 -5.32 20.60 1.95
N GLY A 107 -6.51 20.03 1.83
CA GLY A 107 -7.48 20.40 0.78
C GLY A 107 -6.91 20.27 -0.64
N ARG A 108 -5.74 19.67 -0.75
CA ARG A 108 -5.07 19.40 -2.02
C ARG A 108 -5.50 18.04 -2.57
N LEU A 109 -6.80 17.76 -2.39
CA LEU A 109 -7.38 16.69 -3.19
C LEU A 109 -7.17 17.06 -4.64
N PRO A 110 -6.61 16.18 -5.46
CA PRO A 110 -6.63 16.36 -6.89
C PRO A 110 -8.03 16.77 -7.35
N ALA A 111 -8.11 17.68 -8.30
CA ALA A 111 -9.39 18.28 -8.72
C ALA A 111 -10.44 17.24 -9.14
N ASP A 112 -9.98 16.07 -9.59
CA ASP A 112 -10.79 14.91 -9.96
C ASP A 112 -11.43 14.17 -8.75
N LEU A 113 -10.97 14.42 -7.52
CA LEU A 113 -11.60 13.90 -6.29
C LEU A 113 -12.65 14.87 -5.72
N VAL A 114 -12.70 16.10 -6.21
CA VAL A 114 -13.57 17.16 -5.67
C VAL A 114 -14.78 17.42 -6.58
N ALA A 115 -14.80 16.84 -7.77
CA ALA A 115 -15.91 16.98 -8.69
C ALA A 115 -17.09 16.10 -8.24
N PRO A 116 -18.34 16.64 -8.22
CA PRO A 116 -19.54 15.89 -7.91
C PRO A 116 -19.84 14.81 -8.95
#